data_a87471c313e3cd3246bb8216e24aa7bf
#
_entry.id   a87471c313e3cd3246bb8216e24aa7bf
#
_cell.length_a   1.000
_cell.length_b   1.000
_cell.length_c   1.000
_cell.angle_alpha   90.00
_cell.angle_beta   90.00
_cell.angle_gamma   90.00
#
_symmetry.space_group_name_H-M   'P 1'
#
loop_
_entity.id
_entity.type
_entity.pdbx_description
1 polymer ?
#
loop_
_entity_poly.entity_id
_entity_poly.type
_entity_poly.pdbx_seq_one_letter_code
_entity_poly.pdbx_strand_id
1 'polypeptide(L)'
;MRTGLYPNNSAAQGQILRLSRYRAARIGVDVNLHTGRWSFEQAVKYFMEGGGLDREAAEGEAAGAASSPTQKISYIMGKWQIMNLLGRYKDRQGDKFRLGQFHDDLIKNGSLPVSIIEWILLDDATSIQKATSEK
;
A
#
# COMPACT_ATOMS: atom_id res chain seq x y z
N MET A 1 2.18 -0.55 14.09
CA MET A 1 2.64 -1.86 13.61
C MET A 1 4.11 -2.00 13.97
N ARG A 2 4.41 -2.82 14.98
CA ARG A 2 5.81 -3.15 15.31
C ARG A 2 6.27 -4.23 14.33
N THR A 3 7.14 -3.88 13.42
CA THR A 3 7.64 -4.82 12.39
C THR A 3 8.55 -5.93 12.96
N GLY A 4 8.89 -5.84 14.25
CA GLY A 4 9.90 -6.71 14.86
C GLY A 4 11.34 -6.47 14.35
N LEU A 5 11.47 -5.72 13.24
CA LEU A 5 12.74 -5.27 12.71
C LEU A 5 13.20 -4.06 13.51
N TYR A 6 14.43 -4.06 13.97
CA TYR A 6 15.04 -2.96 14.72
C TYR A 6 14.35 -2.60 16.05
N PRO A 7 14.04 -3.57 16.94
CA PRO A 7 13.24 -3.34 18.15
C PRO A 7 13.84 -2.27 19.09
N ASN A 8 15.17 -2.09 19.05
CA ASN A 8 15.89 -1.17 19.92
C ASN A 8 16.58 -0.01 19.15
N ASN A 9 16.17 0.26 17.89
CA ASN A 9 16.73 1.32 17.08
C ASN A 9 15.65 2.35 16.72
N SER A 10 15.53 3.41 17.55
CA SER A 10 14.55 4.46 17.36
C SER A 10 14.75 5.26 16.06
N ALA A 11 15.99 5.44 15.63
CA ALA A 11 16.31 6.11 14.37
C ALA A 11 15.79 5.31 13.17
N ALA A 12 16.03 3.99 13.13
CA ALA A 12 15.49 3.13 12.09
C ALA A 12 13.95 3.09 12.09
N GLN A 13 13.34 3.05 13.28
CA GLN A 13 11.88 3.13 13.42
C GLN A 13 11.34 4.47 12.89
N GLY A 14 12.02 5.58 13.20
CA GLY A 14 11.68 6.91 12.70
C GLY A 14 11.74 6.98 11.17
N GLN A 15 12.75 6.38 10.54
CA GLN A 15 12.85 6.32 9.08
C GLN A 15 11.73 5.49 8.43
N ILE A 16 11.34 4.38 9.05
CA ILE A 16 10.20 3.58 8.57
C ILE A 16 8.90 4.39 8.61
N LEU A 17 8.68 5.18 9.67
CA LEU A 17 7.51 6.05 9.79
C LEU A 17 7.51 7.18 8.76
N ARG A 18 8.67 7.84 8.56
CA ARG A 18 8.83 8.86 7.50
C ARG A 18 8.51 8.29 6.13
N LEU A 19 9.05 7.13 5.81
CA LEU A 19 8.80 6.45 4.53
C LEU A 19 7.32 6.06 4.37
N SER A 20 6.67 5.65 5.45
CA SER A 20 5.23 5.34 5.45
C SER A 20 4.38 6.58 5.21
N ARG A 21 4.71 7.71 5.87
CA ARG A 21 4.07 9.01 5.68
C ARG A 21 4.19 9.48 4.22
N TYR A 22 5.39 9.48 3.70
CA TYR A 22 5.68 9.83 2.31
C TYR A 22 4.90 8.96 1.32
N ARG A 23 4.88 7.64 1.50
CA ARG A 23 4.11 6.73 0.65
C ARG A 23 2.60 6.97 0.75
N ALA A 24 2.09 7.35 1.91
CA ALA A 24 0.68 7.71 2.06
C ALA A 24 0.33 9.00 1.29
N ALA A 25 1.23 9.98 1.27
CA ALA A 25 1.04 11.22 0.50
C ALA A 25 0.87 10.95 -1.00
N ARG A 26 1.48 9.90 -1.54
CA ARG A 26 1.33 9.50 -2.95
C ARG A 26 -0.11 9.23 -3.35
N ILE A 27 -0.96 8.73 -2.44
CA ILE A 27 -2.37 8.47 -2.72
C ILE A 27 -3.09 9.78 -3.03
N GLY A 28 -2.94 10.78 -2.16
CA GLY A 28 -3.58 12.09 -2.34
C GLY A 28 -3.14 12.78 -3.63
N VAL A 29 -1.85 12.71 -3.93
CA VAL A 29 -1.30 13.32 -5.17
C VAL A 29 -1.81 12.60 -6.40
N ASP A 30 -1.68 11.28 -6.47
CA ASP A 30 -2.09 10.50 -7.65
C ASP A 30 -3.57 10.74 -7.97
N VAL A 31 -4.46 10.58 -7.00
CA VAL A 31 -5.90 10.78 -7.19
C VAL A 31 -6.21 12.21 -7.63
N ASN A 32 -5.68 13.23 -6.96
CA ASN A 32 -6.06 14.60 -7.24
C ASN A 32 -5.45 15.16 -8.52
N LEU A 33 -4.25 14.72 -8.92
CA LEU A 33 -3.68 15.05 -10.22
C LEU A 33 -4.53 14.47 -11.37
N HIS A 34 -4.81 13.16 -11.32
CA HIS A 34 -5.49 12.49 -12.43
C HIS A 34 -6.98 12.75 -12.50
N THR A 35 -7.59 13.25 -11.43
CA THR A 35 -8.98 13.77 -11.46
C THR A 35 -9.06 15.26 -11.78
N GLY A 36 -7.94 15.93 -12.06
CA GLY A 36 -7.90 17.36 -12.37
C GLY A 36 -8.20 18.29 -11.20
N ARG A 37 -8.23 17.78 -9.97
CA ARG A 37 -8.50 18.59 -8.77
C ARG A 37 -7.30 19.42 -8.34
N TRP A 38 -6.09 18.97 -8.61
CA TRP A 38 -4.84 19.65 -8.27
C TRP A 38 -4.02 19.94 -9.51
N SER A 39 -3.39 21.12 -9.51
CA SER A 39 -2.31 21.45 -10.41
C SER A 39 -1.04 20.73 -10.00
N PHE A 40 -0.04 20.70 -10.89
CA PHE A 40 1.29 20.15 -10.58
C PHE A 40 1.91 20.84 -9.35
N GLU A 41 1.83 22.17 -9.25
CA GLU A 41 2.39 22.92 -8.11
C GLU A 41 1.68 22.58 -6.78
N GLN A 42 0.37 22.34 -6.81
CA GLN A 42 -0.36 21.88 -5.62
C GLN A 42 0.08 20.48 -5.20
N ALA A 43 0.37 19.60 -6.14
CA ALA A 43 0.92 18.27 -5.85
C ALA A 43 2.33 18.36 -5.22
N VAL A 44 3.20 19.22 -5.76
CA VAL A 44 4.53 19.50 -5.19
C VAL A 44 4.41 20.00 -3.76
N LYS A 45 3.57 21.03 -3.53
CA LYS A 45 3.32 21.56 -2.19
C LYS A 45 2.84 20.50 -1.22
N TYR A 46 1.93 19.65 -1.65
CA TYR A 46 1.42 18.57 -0.81
C TYR A 46 2.50 17.53 -0.45
N PHE A 47 3.40 17.21 -1.37
CA PHE A 47 4.55 16.34 -1.06
C PHE A 47 5.51 16.98 -0.07
N MET A 48 5.72 18.28 -0.13
CA MET A 48 6.55 19.00 0.85
C MET A 48 5.91 18.98 2.23
N GLU A 49 4.66 19.38 2.36
CA GLU A 49 3.95 19.54 3.64
C GLU A 49 3.48 18.18 4.22
N GLY A 50 2.81 17.38 3.40
CA GLY A 50 2.26 16.08 3.77
C GLY A 50 3.29 14.96 3.74
N GLY A 51 4.14 14.92 2.73
CA GLY A 51 5.17 13.91 2.53
C GLY A 51 6.45 14.15 3.33
N GLY A 52 6.74 15.41 3.66
CA GLY A 52 7.97 15.83 4.35
C GLY A 52 9.19 15.79 3.43
N LEU A 53 9.00 16.08 2.13
CA LEU A 53 10.06 16.16 1.13
C LEU A 53 10.57 17.60 0.99
N ASP A 54 11.81 17.76 0.58
CA ASP A 54 12.30 19.02 0.03
C ASP A 54 11.68 19.27 -1.36
N ARG A 55 11.89 20.48 -1.91
CA ARG A 55 11.26 20.89 -3.16
C ARG A 55 11.69 20.04 -4.35
N GLU A 56 12.98 19.76 -4.48
CA GLU A 56 13.53 18.99 -5.60
C GLU A 56 12.96 17.56 -5.62
N ALA A 57 12.97 16.88 -4.47
CA ALA A 57 12.37 15.56 -4.33
C ALA A 57 10.86 15.58 -4.56
N ALA A 58 10.16 16.63 -4.10
CA ALA A 58 8.72 16.78 -4.28
C ALA A 58 8.34 16.98 -5.77
N GLU A 59 9.11 17.78 -6.52
CA GLU A 59 8.95 17.97 -7.96
C GLU A 59 9.17 16.66 -8.73
N GLY A 60 10.23 15.92 -8.40
CA GLY A 60 10.51 14.61 -9.01
C GLY A 60 9.41 13.60 -8.75
N GLU A 61 8.87 13.57 -7.52
CA GLU A 61 7.76 12.68 -7.17
C GLU A 61 6.44 13.07 -7.84
N ALA A 62 6.14 14.38 -7.93
CA ALA A 62 4.97 14.87 -8.63
C ALA A 62 5.03 14.58 -10.14
N ALA A 63 6.20 14.78 -10.77
CA ALA A 63 6.40 14.42 -12.17
C ALA A 63 6.25 12.90 -12.41
N GLY A 64 6.82 12.08 -11.52
CA GLY A 64 6.65 10.64 -11.58
C GLY A 64 5.20 10.19 -11.38
N ALA A 65 4.43 10.88 -10.51
CA ALA A 65 3.00 10.61 -10.35
C ALA A 65 2.23 10.98 -11.61
N ALA A 66 2.47 12.17 -12.18
CA ALA A 66 1.80 12.65 -13.39
C ALA A 66 2.03 11.74 -14.60
N SER A 67 3.23 11.14 -14.73
CA SER A 67 3.58 10.27 -15.86
C SER A 67 3.07 8.82 -15.73
N SER A 68 2.66 8.40 -14.53
CA SER A 68 2.33 6.99 -14.27
C SER A 68 1.10 6.87 -13.35
N PRO A 69 -0.12 7.08 -13.89
CA PRO A 69 -1.36 6.98 -13.12
C PRO A 69 -1.45 5.66 -12.35
N THR A 70 -1.87 5.74 -11.08
CA THR A 70 -2.09 4.61 -10.16
C THR A 70 -0.83 3.85 -9.70
N GLN A 71 0.31 4.00 -10.38
CA GLN A 71 1.53 3.28 -10.02
C GLN A 71 2.00 3.64 -8.61
N LYS A 72 1.92 4.91 -8.23
CA LYS A 72 2.41 5.38 -6.93
C LYS A 72 1.55 4.92 -5.75
N ILE A 73 0.26 4.69 -5.94
CA ILE A 73 -0.65 4.22 -4.88
C ILE A 73 -0.57 2.71 -4.67
N SER A 74 -0.06 1.95 -5.64
CA SER A 74 -0.01 0.48 -5.59
C SER A 74 0.71 -0.05 -4.34
N TYR A 75 1.73 0.64 -3.85
CA TYR A 75 2.49 0.24 -2.67
C TYR A 75 1.66 0.22 -1.38
N ILE A 76 0.86 1.25 -1.14
CA ILE A 76 0.04 1.35 0.07
C ILE A 76 -1.20 0.49 -0.08
N MET A 77 -1.83 0.50 -1.25
CA MET A 77 -3.02 -0.33 -1.51
C MET A 77 -2.68 -1.82 -1.44
N GLY A 78 -1.59 -2.26 -2.06
CA GLY A 78 -1.14 -3.64 -1.98
C GLY A 78 -0.81 -4.05 -0.53
N LYS A 79 -0.11 -3.19 0.22
CA LYS A 79 0.15 -3.43 1.63
C LYS A 79 -1.16 -3.57 2.43
N TRP A 80 -2.12 -2.69 2.21
CA TRP A 80 -3.42 -2.73 2.88
C TRP A 80 -4.17 -4.02 2.56
N GLN A 81 -4.23 -4.42 1.29
CA GLN A 81 -4.86 -5.66 0.86
C GLN A 81 -4.21 -6.89 1.50
N ILE A 82 -2.87 -6.98 1.48
CA ILE A 82 -2.13 -8.10 2.08
C ILE A 82 -2.35 -8.15 3.60
N MET A 83 -2.41 -7.01 4.28
CA MET A 83 -2.65 -6.97 5.72
C MET A 83 -4.08 -7.39 6.08
N ASN A 84 -5.06 -7.03 5.26
CA ASN A 84 -6.44 -7.50 5.44
C ASN A 84 -6.53 -9.01 5.21
N LEU A 85 -5.89 -9.51 4.14
CA LEU A 85 -5.82 -10.94 3.87
C LEU A 85 -5.15 -11.71 5.03
N LEU A 86 -4.04 -11.18 5.56
CA LEU A 86 -3.37 -11.77 6.73
C LEU A 86 -4.31 -11.87 7.94
N GLY A 87 -5.07 -10.81 8.23
CA GLY A 87 -6.05 -10.80 9.32
C GLY A 87 -7.08 -11.92 9.14
N ARG A 88 -7.71 -11.97 7.99
CA ARG A 88 -8.74 -12.97 7.64
C ARG A 88 -8.17 -14.39 7.61
N TYR A 89 -6.98 -14.57 7.07
CA TYR A 89 -6.27 -15.87 7.08
C TYR A 89 -6.00 -16.33 8.51
N LYS A 90 -5.53 -15.42 9.39
CA LYS A 90 -5.31 -15.70 10.80
C LYS A 90 -6.60 -16.14 11.50
N ASP A 91 -7.70 -15.40 11.28
CA ASP A 91 -9.00 -15.71 11.88
C ASP A 91 -9.52 -17.09 11.44
N ARG A 92 -9.33 -17.43 10.16
CA ARG A 92 -9.70 -18.75 9.62
C ARG A 92 -8.86 -19.90 10.18
N GLN A 93 -7.56 -19.67 10.40
CA GLN A 93 -6.66 -20.70 10.93
C GLN A 93 -6.75 -20.88 12.46
N GLY A 94 -7.22 -19.86 13.18
CA GLY A 94 -7.30 -19.90 14.65
C GLY A 94 -5.96 -20.27 15.28
N ASP A 95 -5.97 -21.24 16.18
CA ASP A 95 -4.76 -21.70 16.90
C ASP A 95 -3.70 -22.37 16.01
N LYS A 96 -4.07 -22.77 14.79
CA LYS A 96 -3.17 -23.34 13.80
C LYS A 96 -2.39 -22.29 13.01
N PHE A 97 -2.70 -21.00 13.20
CA PHE A 97 -2.03 -19.92 12.46
C PHE A 97 -0.53 -19.94 12.64
N ARG A 98 0.19 -19.87 11.51
CA ARG A 98 1.66 -19.68 11.44
C ARG A 98 1.96 -18.62 10.40
N LEU A 99 2.66 -17.57 10.83
CA LEU A 99 2.98 -16.44 9.95
C LEU A 99 3.86 -16.86 8.76
N GLY A 100 4.83 -17.76 8.98
CA GLY A 100 5.66 -18.31 7.91
C GLY A 100 4.81 -19.01 6.85
N GLN A 101 3.86 -19.85 7.27
CA GLN A 101 2.95 -20.54 6.35
C GLN A 101 2.10 -19.55 5.52
N PHE A 102 1.63 -18.46 6.13
CA PHE A 102 0.95 -17.42 5.38
C PHE A 102 1.84 -16.81 4.28
N HIS A 103 3.11 -16.53 4.60
CA HIS A 103 4.03 -15.99 3.61
C HIS A 103 4.29 -16.98 2.47
N ASP A 104 4.50 -18.24 2.79
CA ASP A 104 4.71 -19.29 1.79
C ASP A 104 3.47 -19.45 0.90
N ASP A 105 2.29 -19.48 1.51
CA ASP A 105 1.01 -19.57 0.80
C ASP A 105 0.72 -18.33 -0.07
N LEU A 106 1.13 -17.14 0.36
CA LEU A 106 1.02 -15.91 -0.43
C LEU A 106 1.95 -15.95 -1.66
N ILE A 107 3.23 -16.30 -1.44
CA ILE A 107 4.28 -16.21 -2.46
C ILE A 107 4.13 -17.30 -3.52
N LYS A 108 3.74 -18.51 -3.15
CA LYS A 108 3.58 -19.64 -4.11
C LYS A 108 2.55 -19.37 -5.20
N ASN A 109 1.62 -18.43 -4.97
CA ASN A 109 0.63 -18.04 -5.96
C ASN A 109 1.17 -17.03 -6.99
N GLY A 110 2.42 -16.58 -6.85
CA GLY A 110 3.05 -15.67 -7.80
C GLY A 110 2.45 -14.27 -7.81
N SER A 111 2.54 -13.58 -8.94
CA SER A 111 2.10 -12.18 -9.10
C SER A 111 0.62 -12.05 -9.47
N LEU A 112 -0.26 -12.74 -8.76
CA LEU A 112 -1.69 -12.59 -8.93
C LEU A 112 -2.23 -11.38 -8.14
N PRO A 113 -3.34 -10.76 -8.57
CA PRO A 113 -4.07 -9.79 -7.76
C PRO A 113 -4.41 -10.37 -6.37
N VAL A 114 -4.26 -9.56 -5.32
CA VAL A 114 -4.48 -10.02 -3.94
C VAL A 114 -5.89 -10.57 -3.73
N SER A 115 -6.89 -10.03 -4.41
CA SER A 115 -8.28 -10.55 -4.37
C SER A 115 -8.40 -11.98 -4.90
N ILE A 116 -7.61 -12.35 -5.90
CA ILE A 116 -7.57 -13.73 -6.42
C ILE A 116 -6.84 -14.64 -5.43
N ILE A 117 -5.73 -14.19 -4.86
CA ILE A 117 -5.03 -14.95 -3.82
C ILE A 117 -5.94 -15.14 -2.60
N GLU A 118 -6.70 -14.12 -2.22
CA GLU A 118 -7.69 -14.21 -1.15
C GLU A 118 -8.73 -15.30 -1.43
N TRP A 119 -9.29 -15.32 -2.63
CA TRP A 119 -10.21 -16.39 -3.05
C TRP A 119 -9.58 -17.77 -2.93
N ILE A 120 -8.34 -17.94 -3.44
CA ILE A 120 -7.63 -19.22 -3.38
C ILE A 120 -7.38 -19.67 -1.94
N LEU A 121 -6.96 -18.77 -1.06
CA LEU A 121 -6.57 -19.11 0.32
C LEU A 121 -7.75 -19.23 1.28
N LEU A 122 -8.82 -18.47 1.03
CA LEU A 122 -9.97 -18.39 1.93
C LEU A 122 -11.26 -18.98 1.33
N ASP A 123 -11.22 -19.46 0.08
CA ASP A 123 -12.41 -19.89 -0.64
C ASP A 123 -13.55 -18.86 -0.58
N ASP A 124 -13.20 -17.58 -0.71
CA ASP A 124 -14.10 -16.44 -0.57
C ASP A 124 -13.92 -15.46 -1.74
N ALA A 125 -14.85 -15.48 -2.67
CA ALA A 125 -14.85 -14.63 -3.86
C ALA A 125 -15.45 -13.23 -3.62
N THR A 126 -15.82 -12.85 -2.39
CA THR A 126 -16.52 -11.58 -2.08
C THR A 126 -15.74 -10.36 -2.60
N SER A 127 -14.42 -10.35 -2.45
CA SER A 127 -13.59 -9.23 -2.92
C SER A 127 -13.58 -9.11 -4.45
N ILE A 128 -13.65 -10.23 -5.17
CA ILE A 128 -13.74 -10.23 -6.64
C ILE A 128 -15.13 -9.78 -7.08
N GLN A 129 -16.17 -10.27 -6.45
CA GLN A 129 -17.56 -9.92 -6.77
C GLN A 129 -17.82 -8.42 -6.59
N LYS A 130 -17.31 -7.82 -5.51
CA LYS A 130 -17.37 -6.37 -5.30
C LYS A 130 -16.68 -5.59 -6.42
N ALA A 131 -15.48 -5.98 -6.79
CA ALA A 131 -14.72 -5.30 -7.85
C ALA A 131 -15.37 -5.39 -9.24
N THR A 132 -16.21 -6.41 -9.48
CA THR A 132 -16.92 -6.60 -10.76
C THR A 132 -18.33 -6.04 -10.77
N SER A 133 -18.94 -5.77 -9.62
CA SER A 133 -20.30 -5.22 -9.50
C SER A 133 -20.36 -3.68 -9.49
N GLU A 134 -19.27 -3.00 -9.20
CA GLU A 134 -19.14 -1.54 -9.29
C GLU A 134 -18.87 -1.11 -10.76
N LYS A 135 -19.93 -1.11 -11.57
CA LYS A 135 -19.95 -0.51 -12.91
C LYS A 135 -20.80 0.74 -12.93
#